data_4b983d451f4122a896f268b0bf35d6e2
#
_entry.id   4b983d451f4122a896f268b0bf35d6e2
#
_cell.length_a   1.000
_cell.length_b   1.000
_cell.length_c   1.000
_cell.angle_alpha   90.00
_cell.angle_beta   90.00
_cell.angle_gamma   90.00
#
_symmetry.space_group_name_H-M   'P 1'
#
loop_
_entity.id
_entity.type
_entity.pdbx_description
1 polymer ?
#
loop_
_entity_poly.entity_id
_entity_poly.type
_entity_poly.pdbx_seq_one_letter_code
_entity_poly.pdbx_strand_id
1 'polypeptide(L)'
;EETMAEKVKNKKGKKRKVGRVFLVIGIILSMALGSMAAVAKYKTDGILSLVNQDKDNALNSVDISEYDTVSDSDVINILLVGADKNLDEQDSKGAARRSDSMMIATLDMKHKKLKVTSLMRDMYVEIPGYGKNKFNAAYSFGGIKLLYKTIASNFGIKLDGYAEVNFDAFIDVINAVGGVEATLTESEATNLNDTNYIRRKKYRNVKVGTQVLNGYQALGY
;
A
#
# COMPACT_ATOMS: atom_id res chain seq x y z
N GLU A 1 65.73 6.33 34.49
CA GLU A 1 65.35 4.90 34.29
C GLU A 1 63.91 4.69 34.74
N GLU A 2 62.97 4.59 33.82
CA GLU A 2 61.55 4.30 34.09
C GLU A 2 61.42 2.84 34.52
N THR A 3 60.99 2.58 35.74
CA THR A 3 60.95 1.24 36.32
C THR A 3 59.91 0.38 35.56
N MET A 4 60.19 -0.91 35.44
CA MET A 4 59.27 -1.89 34.75
C MET A 4 57.82 -1.82 35.27
N ALA A 5 57.60 -1.42 36.50
CA ALA A 5 56.29 -1.24 37.14
C ALA A 5 55.49 -0.07 36.52
N GLU A 6 56.12 1.03 36.11
CA GLU A 6 55.47 2.19 35.44
C GLU A 6 55.04 1.87 34.02
N LYS A 7 55.84 1.11 33.27
CA LYS A 7 55.50 0.65 31.91
C LYS A 7 54.28 -0.28 31.89
N VAL A 8 54.13 -1.12 32.93
CA VAL A 8 52.97 -2.05 33.05
C VAL A 8 51.71 -1.29 33.45
N LYS A 9 51.80 -0.27 34.31
CA LYS A 9 50.67 0.58 34.72
C LYS A 9 50.15 1.42 33.56
N ASN A 10 51.04 1.94 32.73
CA ASN A 10 50.68 2.76 31.54
C ASN A 10 50.06 1.92 30.42
N LYS A 11 50.51 0.69 30.18
CA LYS A 11 49.88 -0.26 29.24
C LYS A 11 48.48 -0.71 29.68
N LYS A 12 48.21 -0.93 30.97
CA LYS A 12 46.88 -1.27 31.51
C LYS A 12 45.91 -0.08 31.41
N GLY A 13 46.36 1.16 31.65
CA GLY A 13 45.56 2.38 31.53
C GLY A 13 45.14 2.66 30.07
N LYS A 14 46.04 2.42 29.11
CA LYS A 14 45.78 2.61 27.69
C LYS A 14 44.77 1.58 27.12
N LYS A 15 44.87 0.30 27.53
CA LYS A 15 43.90 -0.74 27.15
C LYS A 15 42.50 -0.49 27.73
N ARG A 16 42.38 0.03 28.95
CA ARG A 16 41.08 0.40 29.55
C ARG A 16 40.43 1.60 28.89
N LYS A 17 41.19 2.59 28.42
CA LYS A 17 40.68 3.74 27.68
C LYS A 17 40.17 3.32 26.29
N VAL A 18 40.90 2.46 25.57
CA VAL A 18 40.53 1.93 24.27
C VAL A 18 39.25 1.09 24.38
N GLY A 19 39.12 0.21 25.38
CA GLY A 19 37.89 -0.57 25.57
C GLY A 19 36.65 0.28 25.87
N ARG A 20 36.81 1.40 26.62
CA ARG A 20 35.70 2.33 26.84
C ARG A 20 35.28 3.08 25.59
N VAL A 21 36.23 3.44 24.73
CA VAL A 21 35.90 4.09 23.42
C VAL A 21 35.12 3.14 22.52
N PHE A 22 35.53 1.87 22.41
CA PHE A 22 34.78 0.87 21.66
C PHE A 22 33.36 0.62 22.21
N LEU A 23 33.22 0.64 23.54
CA LEU A 23 31.92 0.48 24.19
C LEU A 23 31.00 1.68 23.88
N VAL A 24 31.52 2.90 23.95
CA VAL A 24 30.74 4.12 23.59
C VAL A 24 30.34 4.12 22.11
N ILE A 25 31.27 3.76 21.22
CA ILE A 25 30.97 3.63 19.79
C ILE A 25 29.88 2.56 19.54
N GLY A 26 29.98 1.42 20.24
CA GLY A 26 28.96 0.36 20.17
C GLY A 26 27.57 0.82 20.60
N ILE A 27 27.50 1.60 21.68
CA ILE A 27 26.24 2.19 22.18
C ILE A 27 25.67 3.19 21.17
N ILE A 28 26.50 4.07 20.60
CA ILE A 28 26.06 5.06 19.60
C ILE A 28 25.54 4.35 18.34
N LEU A 29 26.25 3.32 17.86
CA LEU A 29 25.82 2.52 16.71
C LEU A 29 24.50 1.78 16.98
N SER A 30 24.33 1.18 18.15
CA SER A 30 23.08 0.50 18.52
C SER A 30 21.91 1.47 18.64
N MET A 31 22.13 2.67 19.19
CA MET A 31 21.10 3.73 19.21
C MET A 31 20.74 4.20 17.81
N ALA A 32 21.71 4.39 16.92
CA ALA A 32 21.46 4.79 15.54
C ALA A 32 20.68 3.73 14.77
N LEU A 33 21.03 2.45 14.91
CA LEU A 33 20.30 1.34 14.28
C LEU A 33 18.89 1.18 14.87
N GLY A 34 18.75 1.31 16.20
CA GLY A 34 17.44 1.27 16.87
C GLY A 34 16.53 2.41 16.45
N SER A 35 17.06 3.64 16.32
CA SER A 35 16.28 4.78 15.85
C SER A 35 15.86 4.65 14.39
N MET A 36 16.76 4.15 13.52
CA MET A 36 16.38 3.86 12.12
C MET A 36 15.27 2.82 12.00
N ALA A 37 15.35 1.73 12.78
CA ALA A 37 14.32 0.70 12.81
C ALA A 37 12.98 1.26 13.34
N ALA A 38 13.02 2.08 14.40
CA ALA A 38 11.83 2.73 14.96
C ALA A 38 11.18 3.70 13.97
N VAL A 39 11.97 4.51 13.26
CA VAL A 39 11.46 5.43 12.23
C VAL A 39 10.89 4.66 11.04
N ALA A 40 11.54 3.58 10.60
CA ALA A 40 11.02 2.72 9.54
C ALA A 40 9.67 2.11 9.95
N LYS A 41 9.59 1.54 11.15
CA LYS A 41 8.34 0.99 11.70
C LYS A 41 7.24 2.05 11.81
N TYR A 42 7.54 3.23 12.36
CA TYR A 42 6.57 4.32 12.49
C TYR A 42 6.02 4.77 11.12
N LYS A 43 6.88 4.90 10.11
CA LYS A 43 6.43 5.21 8.75
C LYS A 43 5.57 4.10 8.15
N THR A 44 5.96 2.83 8.34
CA THR A 44 5.19 1.68 7.83
C THR A 44 3.83 1.57 8.52
N ASP A 45 3.78 1.68 9.84
CA ASP A 45 2.51 1.64 10.61
C ASP A 45 1.62 2.83 10.23
N GLY A 46 2.19 4.01 9.98
CA GLY A 46 1.47 5.19 9.48
C GLY A 46 0.84 4.96 8.10
N ILE A 47 1.58 4.38 7.16
CA ILE A 47 1.07 4.06 5.81
C ILE A 47 -0.03 2.98 5.90
N LEU A 48 0.20 1.92 6.67
CA LEU A 48 -0.76 0.83 6.83
C LEU A 48 -2.08 1.29 7.49
N SER A 49 -2.04 2.31 8.36
CA SER A 49 -3.25 2.86 8.98
C SER A 49 -4.12 3.68 8.01
N LEU A 50 -3.56 4.13 6.87
CA LEU A 50 -4.29 4.87 5.83
C LEU A 50 -5.10 3.95 4.91
N VAL A 51 -4.82 2.65 4.94
CA VAL A 51 -5.48 1.65 4.12
C VAL A 51 -6.42 0.82 4.99
N ASN A 52 -7.69 0.74 4.59
CA ASN A 52 -8.61 -0.15 5.26
C ASN A 52 -8.25 -1.60 4.92
N GLN A 53 -7.67 -2.29 5.90
CA GLN A 53 -7.27 -3.69 5.77
C GLN A 53 -8.37 -4.60 6.29
N ASP A 54 -8.32 -5.87 5.94
CA ASP A 54 -9.21 -6.92 6.47
C ASP A 54 -8.89 -7.22 7.95
N LYS A 55 -9.04 -6.21 8.82
CA LYS A 55 -8.80 -6.34 10.26
C LYS A 55 -9.81 -7.25 10.94
N ASP A 56 -11.00 -7.37 10.37
CA ASP A 56 -12.12 -8.13 10.92
C ASP A 56 -12.24 -9.53 10.29
N ASN A 57 -11.26 -9.95 9.48
CA ASN A 57 -11.31 -11.18 8.68
C ASN A 57 -12.63 -11.29 7.88
N ALA A 58 -13.06 -10.18 7.30
CA ALA A 58 -14.34 -10.08 6.58
C ALA A 58 -14.45 -11.10 5.45
N LEU A 59 -13.33 -11.41 4.78
CA LEU A 59 -13.28 -12.41 3.72
C LEU A 59 -13.43 -13.84 4.26
N ASN A 60 -12.96 -14.13 5.47
CA ASN A 60 -13.10 -15.46 6.08
C ASN A 60 -14.56 -15.81 6.41
N SER A 61 -15.43 -14.81 6.52
CA SER A 61 -16.87 -14.99 6.73
C SER A 61 -17.64 -15.27 5.42
N VAL A 62 -16.96 -15.22 4.27
CA VAL A 62 -17.57 -15.44 2.96
C VAL A 62 -17.44 -16.91 2.60
N ASP A 63 -18.57 -17.59 2.49
CA ASP A 63 -18.59 -18.96 2.00
C ASP A 63 -18.38 -18.98 0.48
N ILE A 64 -17.26 -19.58 0.07
CA ILE A 64 -16.88 -19.81 -1.33
C ILE A 64 -16.68 -21.30 -1.62
N SER A 65 -17.09 -22.19 -0.71
CA SER A 65 -16.87 -23.64 -0.84
C SER A 65 -17.58 -24.27 -2.04
N GLU A 66 -18.61 -23.59 -2.56
CA GLU A 66 -19.35 -24.01 -3.77
C GLU A 66 -18.59 -23.72 -5.08
N TYR A 67 -17.50 -22.91 -5.02
CA TYR A 67 -16.73 -22.52 -6.20
C TYR A 67 -15.41 -23.30 -6.27
N ASP A 68 -15.07 -23.75 -7.46
CA ASP A 68 -13.77 -24.38 -7.72
C ASP A 68 -12.68 -23.32 -7.75
N THR A 69 -12.06 -23.09 -6.59
CA THR A 69 -11.01 -22.08 -6.43
C THR A 69 -9.64 -22.71 -6.28
N VAL A 70 -8.66 -22.14 -6.99
CA VAL A 70 -7.25 -22.55 -6.84
C VAL A 70 -6.66 -21.80 -5.64
N SER A 71 -6.04 -22.58 -4.73
CA SER A 71 -5.23 -22.03 -3.64
C SER A 71 -3.92 -22.80 -3.54
N ASP A 72 -2.82 -22.07 -3.30
CA ASP A 72 -1.48 -22.61 -3.06
C ASP A 72 -0.94 -21.93 -1.80
N SER A 73 -0.36 -22.70 -0.87
CA SER A 73 0.20 -22.17 0.37
C SER A 73 1.35 -21.19 0.16
N ASP A 74 2.02 -21.28 -1.00
CA ASP A 74 3.13 -20.40 -1.37
C ASP A 74 2.67 -19.16 -2.14
N VAL A 75 1.35 -19.00 -2.38
CA VAL A 75 0.76 -17.88 -3.12
C VAL A 75 -0.22 -17.13 -2.25
N ILE A 76 -0.03 -15.82 -2.15
CA ILE A 76 -0.91 -14.91 -1.41
C ILE A 76 -1.57 -13.96 -2.40
N ASN A 77 -2.91 -13.91 -2.40
CA ASN A 77 -3.71 -13.03 -3.27
C ASN A 77 -4.40 -11.95 -2.43
N ILE A 78 -4.01 -10.71 -2.61
CA ILE A 78 -4.60 -9.55 -1.95
C ILE A 78 -5.39 -8.74 -2.98
N LEU A 79 -6.69 -8.54 -2.72
CA LEU A 79 -7.53 -7.67 -3.52
C LEU A 79 -7.29 -6.21 -3.15
N LEU A 80 -6.94 -5.39 -4.13
CA LEU A 80 -6.80 -3.95 -3.99
C LEU A 80 -8.03 -3.28 -4.63
N VAL A 81 -8.75 -2.49 -3.85
CA VAL A 81 -9.97 -1.80 -4.28
C VAL A 81 -9.80 -0.29 -4.12
N GLY A 82 -9.92 0.45 -5.21
CA GLY A 82 -10.06 1.90 -5.17
C GLY A 82 -11.55 2.25 -5.10
N ALA A 83 -11.99 2.87 -4.00
CA ALA A 83 -13.37 3.26 -3.77
C ALA A 83 -13.52 4.79 -3.73
N ASP A 84 -14.60 5.28 -4.34
CA ASP A 84 -14.82 6.73 -4.56
C ASP A 84 -15.18 7.51 -3.28
N LYS A 85 -15.55 6.83 -2.17
CA LYS A 85 -16.01 7.47 -0.91
C LYS A 85 -15.51 6.75 0.34
N ASN A 86 -15.36 7.52 1.44
CA ASN A 86 -15.06 7.01 2.76
C ASN A 86 -16.12 6.00 3.24
N LEU A 87 -15.67 4.92 3.90
CA LEU A 87 -16.51 3.85 4.44
C LEU A 87 -17.60 4.35 5.41
N ASP A 88 -17.37 5.51 6.05
CA ASP A 88 -18.21 6.07 7.11
C ASP A 88 -19.27 7.07 6.63
N GLU A 89 -19.20 7.53 5.39
CA GLU A 89 -20.23 8.42 4.84
C GLU A 89 -21.34 7.59 4.18
N GLN A 90 -22.34 7.23 4.99
CA GLN A 90 -23.67 6.91 4.48
C GLN A 90 -24.25 8.18 3.87
N ASP A 91 -24.09 8.33 2.56
CA ASP A 91 -24.77 9.39 1.85
C ASP A 91 -26.28 9.21 2.02
N SER A 92 -26.92 10.16 2.67
CA SER A 92 -28.38 10.21 2.89
C SER A 92 -29.21 10.19 1.59
N LYS A 93 -28.56 10.08 0.44
CA LYS A 93 -29.15 10.03 -0.91
C LYS A 93 -29.03 8.67 -1.61
N GLY A 94 -28.55 7.61 -0.93
CA GLY A 94 -28.53 6.25 -1.52
C GLY A 94 -27.62 6.10 -2.75
N ALA A 95 -26.62 6.95 -2.94
CA ALA A 95 -25.67 6.81 -4.03
C ALA A 95 -24.81 5.55 -3.78
N ALA A 96 -25.00 4.56 -4.66
CA ALA A 96 -24.26 3.30 -4.60
C ALA A 96 -22.74 3.57 -4.66
N ARG A 97 -22.00 3.01 -3.69
CA ARG A 97 -20.54 3.01 -3.69
C ARG A 97 -20.08 2.32 -4.98
N ARG A 98 -19.16 2.95 -5.69
CA ARG A 98 -18.56 2.34 -6.89
C ARG A 98 -17.08 2.10 -6.66
N SER A 99 -16.63 0.93 -7.01
CA SER A 99 -15.20 0.66 -7.16
C SER A 99 -14.80 1.00 -8.59
N ASP A 100 -13.89 1.96 -8.74
CA ASP A 100 -13.40 2.34 -10.07
C ASP A 100 -12.11 1.61 -10.44
N SER A 101 -11.38 1.13 -9.47
CA SER A 101 -10.17 0.34 -9.66
C SER A 101 -10.21 -0.93 -8.81
N MET A 102 -9.97 -2.07 -9.45
CA MET A 102 -9.89 -3.36 -8.80
C MET A 102 -8.69 -4.12 -9.35
N MET A 103 -7.78 -4.51 -8.48
CA MET A 103 -6.57 -5.24 -8.84
C MET A 103 -6.33 -6.37 -7.86
N ILE A 104 -5.71 -7.45 -8.30
CA ILE A 104 -5.21 -8.53 -7.44
C ILE A 104 -3.69 -8.45 -7.43
N ALA A 105 -3.11 -8.21 -6.27
CA ALA A 105 -1.69 -8.35 -6.02
C ALA A 105 -1.42 -9.78 -5.57
N THR A 106 -0.74 -10.56 -6.42
CA THR A 106 -0.37 -11.95 -6.17
C THR A 106 1.10 -12.02 -5.81
N LEU A 107 1.40 -12.48 -4.59
CA LEU A 107 2.76 -12.71 -4.11
C LEU A 107 3.06 -14.19 -4.16
N ASP A 108 3.95 -14.59 -5.08
CA ASP A 108 4.49 -15.94 -5.21
C ASP A 108 5.76 -16.04 -4.35
N MET A 109 5.64 -16.62 -3.18
CA MET A 109 6.72 -16.76 -2.19
C MET A 109 7.80 -17.72 -2.68
N LYS A 110 7.43 -18.77 -3.38
CA LYS A 110 8.33 -19.79 -3.90
C LYS A 110 9.26 -19.23 -4.96
N HIS A 111 8.71 -18.47 -5.90
CA HIS A 111 9.47 -17.88 -7.01
C HIS A 111 9.89 -16.43 -6.76
N LYS A 112 9.56 -15.87 -5.57
CA LYS A 112 9.84 -14.48 -5.17
C LYS A 112 9.35 -13.46 -6.21
N LYS A 113 8.12 -13.63 -6.68
CA LYS A 113 7.51 -12.79 -7.72
C LYS A 113 6.28 -12.08 -7.17
N LEU A 114 6.16 -10.81 -7.52
CA LEU A 114 4.94 -10.03 -7.33
C LEU A 114 4.30 -9.81 -8.71
N LYS A 115 3.02 -10.16 -8.84
CA LYS A 115 2.20 -9.84 -10.01
C LYS A 115 1.07 -8.93 -9.57
N VAL A 116 0.72 -7.97 -10.41
CA VAL A 116 -0.48 -7.15 -10.23
C VAL A 116 -1.37 -7.35 -11.46
N THR A 117 -2.57 -7.86 -11.22
CA THR A 117 -3.56 -8.13 -12.27
C THR A 117 -4.72 -7.15 -12.11
N SER A 118 -4.94 -6.30 -13.11
CA SER A 118 -6.09 -5.39 -13.12
C SER A 118 -7.34 -6.14 -13.58
N LEU A 119 -8.44 -5.95 -12.85
CA LEU A 119 -9.76 -6.46 -13.19
C LEU A 119 -10.59 -5.31 -13.76
N MET A 120 -10.99 -5.43 -15.02
CA MET A 120 -11.76 -4.36 -15.69
C MET A 120 -13.14 -4.22 -15.06
N ARG A 121 -13.48 -3.03 -14.59
CA ARG A 121 -14.75 -2.73 -13.89
C ARG A 121 -16.00 -2.99 -14.72
N ASP A 122 -15.88 -2.87 -16.04
CA ASP A 122 -16.99 -3.00 -16.98
C ASP A 122 -17.16 -4.41 -17.57
N MET A 123 -16.37 -5.41 -17.13
CA MET A 123 -16.56 -6.81 -17.52
C MET A 123 -17.97 -7.25 -17.17
N TYR A 124 -18.62 -7.96 -18.10
CA TYR A 124 -19.95 -8.51 -17.91
C TYR A 124 -19.84 -9.91 -17.32
N VAL A 125 -20.18 -10.06 -16.04
CA VAL A 125 -19.97 -11.26 -15.22
C VAL A 125 -21.26 -11.70 -14.53
N GLU A 126 -21.32 -12.93 -14.09
CA GLU A 126 -22.39 -13.43 -13.21
C GLU A 126 -22.11 -12.97 -11.77
N ILE A 127 -23.02 -12.20 -11.19
CA ILE A 127 -22.95 -11.77 -9.78
C ILE A 127 -23.87 -12.67 -8.95
N PRO A 128 -23.34 -13.46 -8.00
CA PRO A 128 -24.14 -14.37 -7.20
C PRO A 128 -25.34 -13.69 -6.54
N GLY A 129 -26.54 -14.18 -6.82
CA GLY A 129 -27.82 -13.63 -6.33
C GLY A 129 -28.36 -12.41 -7.08
N TYR A 130 -27.64 -11.87 -8.06
CA TYR A 130 -28.04 -10.67 -8.82
C TYR A 130 -28.05 -10.85 -10.34
N GLY A 131 -27.59 -12.04 -10.81
CA GLY A 131 -27.49 -12.31 -12.25
C GLY A 131 -26.37 -11.56 -12.94
N LYS A 132 -26.41 -11.52 -14.28
CA LYS A 132 -25.34 -10.90 -15.09
C LYS A 132 -25.37 -9.38 -15.05
N ASN A 133 -24.24 -8.78 -14.72
CA ASN A 133 -24.06 -7.33 -14.65
C ASN A 133 -22.59 -6.94 -14.85
N LYS A 134 -22.31 -5.62 -14.85
CA LYS A 134 -20.93 -5.11 -14.79
C LYS A 134 -20.25 -5.54 -13.49
N PHE A 135 -18.99 -5.92 -13.58
CA PHE A 135 -18.22 -6.43 -12.44
C PHE A 135 -18.20 -5.48 -11.23
N ASN A 136 -18.06 -4.17 -11.46
CA ASN A 136 -18.08 -3.18 -10.37
C ASN A 136 -19.43 -3.06 -9.66
N ALA A 137 -20.53 -3.55 -10.25
CA ALA A 137 -21.84 -3.59 -9.61
C ALA A 137 -21.85 -4.55 -8.40
N ALA A 138 -21.02 -5.60 -8.41
CA ALA A 138 -20.90 -6.50 -7.28
C ALA A 138 -20.49 -5.76 -6.00
N TYR A 139 -19.53 -4.82 -6.09
CA TYR A 139 -19.13 -3.99 -4.96
C TYR A 139 -20.26 -3.05 -4.51
N SER A 140 -21.00 -2.47 -5.47
CA SER A 140 -22.13 -1.57 -5.16
C SER A 140 -23.31 -2.30 -4.49
N PHE A 141 -23.57 -3.56 -4.85
CA PHE A 141 -24.69 -4.34 -4.33
C PHE A 141 -24.41 -4.97 -2.96
N GLY A 142 -23.20 -5.45 -2.72
CA GLY A 142 -22.88 -6.20 -1.51
C GLY A 142 -21.47 -5.97 -0.95
N GLY A 143 -20.81 -4.88 -1.34
CA GLY A 143 -19.48 -4.51 -0.85
C GLY A 143 -18.42 -5.55 -1.17
N ILE A 144 -17.39 -5.55 -0.33
CA ILE A 144 -16.22 -6.42 -0.51
C ILE A 144 -16.58 -7.92 -0.49
N LYS A 145 -17.58 -8.32 0.29
CA LYS A 145 -17.99 -9.73 0.41
C LYS A 145 -18.60 -10.26 -0.88
N LEU A 146 -19.50 -9.51 -1.50
CA LEU A 146 -20.10 -9.92 -2.77
C LEU A 146 -19.10 -9.81 -3.92
N LEU A 147 -18.23 -8.81 -3.89
CA LEU A 147 -17.14 -8.71 -4.86
C LEU A 147 -16.23 -9.94 -4.78
N TYR A 148 -15.87 -10.40 -3.57
CA TYR A 148 -15.08 -11.62 -3.39
C TYR A 148 -15.80 -12.87 -3.94
N LYS A 149 -17.08 -13.06 -3.60
CA LYS A 149 -17.87 -14.16 -4.19
C LYS A 149 -17.87 -14.11 -5.71
N THR A 150 -18.01 -12.93 -6.28
CA THR A 150 -17.99 -12.73 -7.73
C THR A 150 -16.64 -13.07 -8.35
N ILE A 151 -15.53 -12.73 -7.66
CA ILE A 151 -14.18 -13.12 -8.08
C ILE A 151 -14.01 -14.65 -8.02
N ALA A 152 -14.40 -15.28 -6.92
CA ALA A 152 -14.30 -16.72 -6.76
C ALA A 152 -15.13 -17.48 -7.82
N SER A 153 -16.39 -17.07 -8.05
CA SER A 153 -17.29 -17.73 -8.98
C SER A 153 -16.91 -17.60 -10.45
N ASN A 154 -16.36 -16.44 -10.87
CA ASN A 154 -16.06 -16.20 -12.28
C ASN A 154 -14.61 -16.49 -12.66
N PHE A 155 -13.67 -16.38 -11.74
CA PHE A 155 -12.24 -16.50 -12.02
C PHE A 155 -11.55 -17.64 -11.26
N GLY A 156 -12.23 -18.32 -10.34
CA GLY A 156 -11.65 -19.41 -9.55
C GLY A 156 -10.51 -18.97 -8.64
N ILE A 157 -10.47 -17.70 -8.22
CA ILE A 157 -9.39 -17.15 -7.41
C ILE A 157 -9.83 -17.07 -5.95
N LYS A 158 -9.07 -17.71 -5.07
CA LYS A 158 -9.17 -17.51 -3.62
C LYS A 158 -8.36 -16.29 -3.22
N LEU A 159 -9.00 -15.39 -2.46
CA LEU A 159 -8.34 -14.22 -1.88
C LEU A 159 -7.96 -14.51 -0.42
N ASP A 160 -6.78 -14.03 -0.01
CA ASP A 160 -6.26 -14.15 1.36
C ASP A 160 -6.47 -12.86 2.17
N GLY A 161 -6.80 -11.77 1.50
CA GLY A 161 -7.07 -10.49 2.13
C GLY A 161 -7.48 -9.42 1.13
N TYR A 162 -7.79 -8.22 1.64
CA TYR A 162 -8.05 -7.05 0.79
C TYR A 162 -7.49 -5.79 1.41
N ALA A 163 -7.29 -4.78 0.56
CA ALA A 163 -6.99 -3.42 0.95
C ALA A 163 -7.88 -2.48 0.15
N GLU A 164 -8.60 -1.61 0.84
CA GLU A 164 -9.48 -0.60 0.26
C GLU A 164 -8.87 0.78 0.48
N VAL A 165 -8.76 1.56 -0.61
CA VAL A 165 -8.12 2.87 -0.63
C VAL A 165 -9.10 3.88 -1.21
N ASN A 166 -9.42 4.93 -0.47
CA ASN A 166 -10.14 6.09 -0.98
C ASN A 166 -9.17 7.15 -1.55
N PHE A 167 -9.69 8.22 -2.12
CA PHE A 167 -8.87 9.27 -2.73
C PHE A 167 -7.91 9.96 -1.75
N ASP A 168 -8.34 10.19 -0.51
CA ASP A 168 -7.49 10.84 0.48
C ASP A 168 -6.37 9.91 0.95
N ALA A 169 -6.68 8.64 1.21
CA ALA A 169 -5.68 7.63 1.51
C ALA A 169 -4.70 7.41 0.34
N PHE A 170 -5.19 7.44 -0.92
CA PHE A 170 -4.31 7.39 -2.09
C PHE A 170 -3.31 8.56 -2.11
N ILE A 171 -3.79 9.79 -1.90
CA ILE A 171 -2.93 10.98 -1.83
C ILE A 171 -1.86 10.81 -0.74
N ASP A 172 -2.26 10.34 0.43
CA ASP A 172 -1.36 10.20 1.57
C ASP A 172 -0.33 9.09 1.36
N VAL A 173 -0.73 7.95 0.79
CA VAL A 173 0.18 6.86 0.42
C VAL A 173 1.22 7.33 -0.60
N ILE A 174 0.80 8.01 -1.68
CA ILE A 174 1.73 8.54 -2.68
C ILE A 174 2.71 9.54 -2.04
N ASN A 175 2.23 10.45 -1.20
CA ASN A 175 3.09 11.40 -0.50
C ASN A 175 4.07 10.70 0.46
N ALA A 176 3.63 9.66 1.15
CA ALA A 176 4.44 8.91 2.11
C ALA A 176 5.61 8.16 1.45
N VAL A 177 5.42 7.68 0.21
CA VAL A 177 6.49 7.03 -0.57
C VAL A 177 7.38 8.04 -1.31
N GLY A 178 7.10 9.35 -1.20
CA GLY A 178 7.90 10.41 -1.83
C GLY A 178 7.44 10.84 -3.22
N GLY A 179 6.26 10.39 -3.66
CA GLY A 179 5.70 10.67 -4.96
C GLY A 179 5.87 9.55 -5.97
N VAL A 180 5.35 9.75 -7.16
CA VAL A 180 5.41 8.81 -8.29
C VAL A 180 6.03 9.51 -9.49
N GLU A 181 7.02 8.89 -10.11
CA GLU A 181 7.61 9.39 -11.35
C GLU A 181 6.66 9.13 -12.52
N ALA A 182 6.37 10.19 -13.28
CA ALA A 182 5.59 10.11 -14.51
C ALA A 182 6.17 11.03 -15.58
N THR A 183 5.97 10.65 -16.84
CA THR A 183 6.37 11.47 -18.00
C THR A 183 5.11 12.03 -18.66
N LEU A 184 4.94 13.35 -18.59
CA LEU A 184 3.78 14.03 -19.11
C LEU A 184 4.06 14.62 -20.51
N THR A 185 3.11 14.46 -21.41
CA THR A 185 3.05 15.18 -22.67
C THR A 185 2.59 16.62 -22.45
N GLU A 186 2.73 17.47 -23.44
CA GLU A 186 2.27 18.87 -23.39
C GLU A 186 0.75 18.96 -23.18
N SER A 187 -0.02 18.10 -23.86
CA SER A 187 -1.47 18.04 -23.71
C SER A 187 -1.91 17.64 -22.31
N GLU A 188 -1.25 16.64 -21.71
CA GLU A 188 -1.55 16.17 -20.34
C GLU A 188 -1.20 17.23 -19.30
N ALA A 189 -0.01 17.85 -19.41
CA ALA A 189 0.41 18.90 -18.48
C ALA A 189 -0.52 20.11 -18.54
N THR A 190 -0.91 20.56 -19.74
CA THR A 190 -1.87 21.64 -19.94
C THR A 190 -3.22 21.29 -19.35
N ASN A 191 -3.75 20.10 -19.67
CA ASN A 191 -5.05 19.64 -19.17
C ASN A 191 -5.08 19.56 -17.63
N LEU A 192 -4.04 19.01 -17.01
CA LEU A 192 -3.94 18.91 -15.52
C LEU A 192 -3.86 20.28 -14.83
N ASN A 193 -3.20 21.27 -15.46
CA ASN A 193 -3.05 22.60 -14.89
C ASN A 193 -4.31 23.45 -15.06
N ASP A 194 -5.03 23.32 -16.18
CA ASP A 194 -6.15 24.18 -16.56
C ASP A 194 -7.50 23.65 -16.07
N THR A 195 -7.59 22.35 -15.78
CA THR A 195 -8.83 21.71 -15.33
C THR A 195 -8.88 21.51 -13.81
N ASN A 196 -10.01 20.94 -13.34
CA ASN A 196 -10.22 20.62 -11.92
C ASN A 196 -9.74 19.21 -11.54
N TYR A 197 -9.03 18.47 -12.40
CA TYR A 197 -8.51 17.13 -12.08
C TYR A 197 -7.59 17.16 -10.87
N ILE A 198 -6.66 18.12 -10.81
CA ILE A 198 -5.93 18.38 -9.58
C ILE A 198 -6.80 19.25 -8.67
N ARG A 199 -7.40 18.66 -7.63
CA ARG A 199 -8.36 19.32 -6.71
C ARG A 199 -7.83 20.62 -6.09
N ARG A 200 -6.53 20.67 -5.70
CA ARG A 200 -5.92 21.84 -5.07
C ARG A 200 -5.14 22.67 -6.07
N LYS A 201 -5.60 23.90 -6.37
CA LYS A 201 -4.98 24.83 -7.31
C LYS A 201 -3.48 25.00 -7.13
N LYS A 202 -2.97 25.03 -5.90
CA LYS A 202 -1.54 25.20 -5.60
C LYS A 202 -0.64 24.11 -6.18
N TYR A 203 -1.20 22.94 -6.53
CA TYR A 203 -0.48 21.82 -7.13
C TYR A 203 -0.68 21.73 -8.65
N ARG A 204 -1.42 22.66 -9.27
CA ARG A 204 -1.57 22.78 -10.73
C ARG A 204 -0.37 23.48 -11.33
N ASN A 205 0.78 22.83 -11.25
CA ASN A 205 2.08 23.34 -11.67
C ASN A 205 2.94 22.22 -12.27
N VAL A 206 2.30 21.19 -12.83
CA VAL A 206 3.01 20.11 -13.52
C VAL A 206 3.65 20.61 -14.80
N LYS A 207 4.77 20.02 -15.17
CA LYS A 207 5.57 20.40 -16.36
C LYS A 207 5.49 19.27 -17.39
N VAL A 208 5.85 19.60 -18.62
CA VAL A 208 6.08 18.60 -19.67
C VAL A 208 7.35 17.83 -19.36
N GLY A 209 7.37 16.52 -19.64
CA GLY A 209 8.50 15.64 -19.42
C GLY A 209 8.43 14.86 -18.11
N THR A 210 9.52 14.19 -17.77
CA THR A 210 9.60 13.31 -16.59
C THR A 210 9.76 14.13 -15.31
N GLN A 211 8.90 13.84 -14.33
CA GLN A 211 8.89 14.51 -13.03
C GLN A 211 8.26 13.61 -11.96
N VAL A 212 8.51 13.94 -10.69
CA VAL A 212 7.87 13.28 -9.56
C VAL A 212 6.57 14.02 -9.21
N LEU A 213 5.45 13.32 -9.32
CA LEU A 213 4.12 13.81 -8.98
C LEU A 213 3.84 13.55 -7.50
N ASN A 214 3.34 14.56 -6.77
CA ASN A 214 2.79 14.35 -5.43
C ASN A 214 1.41 13.69 -5.51
N GLY A 215 0.84 13.30 -4.34
CA GLY A 215 -0.43 12.57 -4.31
C GLY A 215 -1.59 13.29 -4.99
N TYR A 216 -1.66 14.63 -4.92
CA TYR A 216 -2.72 15.40 -5.59
C TYR A 216 -2.56 15.43 -7.11
N GLN A 217 -1.32 15.50 -7.58
CA GLN A 217 -0.98 15.49 -9.00
C GLN A 217 -1.17 14.09 -9.59
N ALA A 218 -0.73 13.05 -8.85
CA ALA A 218 -0.89 11.66 -9.25
C ALA A 218 -2.36 11.23 -9.30
N LEU A 219 -3.19 11.71 -8.36
CA LEU A 219 -4.64 11.43 -8.39
C LEU A 219 -5.35 12.12 -9.57
N GLY A 220 -4.86 13.30 -9.97
CA GLY A 220 -5.42 14.04 -11.11
C GLY A 220 -4.98 13.49 -12.48
N TYR A 221 -3.82 12.86 -12.54
CA TYR A 221 -3.25 12.21 -13.73
C TYR A 221 -3.92 10.87 -14.02
#